data_5b4c40078b5259a20662f75e82bf3d73
#
_entry.id   5b4c40078b5259a20662f75e82bf3d73
#
_cell.length_a   1.000
_cell.length_b   1.000
_cell.length_c   1.000
_cell.angle_alpha   90.00
_cell.angle_beta   90.00
_cell.angle_gamma   90.00
#
_symmetry.space_group_name_H-M   'P 1'
#
loop_
_entity.id
_entity.type
_entity.pdbx_description
1 polymer ?
#
loop_
_entity_poly.entity_id
_entity_poly.type
_entity_poly.pdbx_seq_one_letter_code
_entity_poly.pdbx_strand_id
1 'polypeptide(L)'
;REAGKLNEAERTLRWYAITNEVYPKPTVNGIDIDTFNTQTQGRMASILIMEDTPEKLQYLRSFSRWIDYGCRPAVGLAGSFKKDGACFHHRNNYPAYAVGGLDGATNMIYLLSGTGFKVSEIAHETVKNVLLTMRFYCNTKQWALSMSGRHPNGKGQLIPIQYATLALAGTPDGKQKYDPELAAAYLRLVSYTETPDKNSPDYLPKASTAHEQKLKQLFEAQGFRPEPDPQGNLALGYGCVSVQRRDNWAAVVRGHSRYLWAAEHYLDANFFGRYLAHGSMQILTGKPDEMVTFTTSGWQEAGFDWNRFPGTTTIHLPFDQLRAKVMNVDTFSGMEEMLYSDEAFAGGLSQAKLNGNFGMKLHEHDKYNGSHRARKSYHFFNGMIVCL
;
A
#
# COMPACT_ATOMS: atom_id res chain seq x y z
N ARG A 1 -21.06 -32.64 7.11
CA ARG A 1 -22.01 -33.22 8.08
C ARG A 1 -22.56 -34.55 7.58
N GLU A 2 -23.07 -34.61 6.38
CA GLU A 2 -23.67 -35.81 5.78
C GLU A 2 -22.71 -37.03 5.74
N ALA A 3 -21.42 -36.79 5.51
CA ALA A 3 -20.39 -37.86 5.49
C ALA A 3 -19.87 -38.24 6.89
N GLY A 4 -20.39 -37.70 7.99
CA GLY A 4 -19.91 -37.92 9.36
C GLY A 4 -18.49 -37.44 9.68
N LYS A 5 -17.89 -36.61 8.80
CA LYS A 5 -16.49 -36.17 8.88
C LYS A 5 -16.29 -34.72 9.35
N LEU A 6 -17.29 -34.10 9.94
CA LEU A 6 -17.22 -32.70 10.33
C LEU A 6 -16.09 -32.41 11.31
N ASN A 7 -15.97 -33.22 12.36
CA ASN A 7 -14.94 -33.04 13.41
C ASN A 7 -13.51 -33.22 12.87
N GLU A 8 -13.32 -34.15 11.92
CA GLU A 8 -12.03 -34.36 11.27
C GLU A 8 -11.68 -33.15 10.40
N ALA A 9 -12.62 -32.67 9.59
CA ALA A 9 -12.46 -31.50 8.74
C ALA A 9 -12.18 -30.24 9.55
N GLU A 10 -12.92 -30.02 10.64
CA GLU A 10 -12.72 -28.88 11.55
C GLU A 10 -11.30 -28.86 12.13
N ARG A 11 -10.82 -29.98 12.68
CA ARG A 11 -9.46 -30.07 13.24
C ARG A 11 -8.40 -29.84 12.16
N THR A 12 -8.58 -30.43 10.98
CA THR A 12 -7.64 -30.31 9.86
C THR A 12 -7.57 -28.86 9.37
N LEU A 13 -8.71 -28.19 9.21
CA LEU A 13 -8.74 -26.79 8.75
C LEU A 13 -8.14 -25.83 9.77
N ARG A 14 -8.41 -26.02 11.08
CA ARG A 14 -7.78 -25.22 12.14
C ARG A 14 -6.26 -25.44 12.18
N TRP A 15 -5.79 -26.66 11.99
CA TRP A 15 -4.36 -26.95 11.91
C TRP A 15 -3.74 -26.31 10.66
N TYR A 16 -4.35 -26.48 9.50
CA TYR A 16 -3.86 -25.94 8.24
C TYR A 16 -3.80 -24.40 8.25
N ALA A 17 -4.83 -23.75 8.76
CA ALA A 17 -4.89 -22.30 8.88
C ALA A 17 -4.05 -21.74 10.05
N ILE A 18 -3.41 -22.58 10.83
CA ILE A 18 -2.65 -22.20 12.03
C ILE A 18 -3.49 -21.33 12.97
N THR A 19 -4.76 -21.70 13.15
CA THR A 19 -5.77 -20.87 13.83
C THR A 19 -5.42 -20.61 15.30
N ASN A 20 -4.65 -21.49 15.94
CA ASN A 20 -4.23 -21.31 17.34
C ASN A 20 -3.35 -20.05 17.58
N GLU A 21 -2.73 -19.50 16.54
CA GLU A 21 -1.94 -18.25 16.66
C GLU A 21 -2.78 -17.03 17.02
N VAL A 22 -4.10 -17.08 16.91
CA VAL A 22 -4.96 -15.98 17.35
C VAL A 22 -5.17 -15.94 18.88
N TYR A 23 -4.87 -17.04 19.59
CA TYR A 23 -5.11 -17.16 21.04
C TYR A 23 -4.25 -16.27 21.92
N PRO A 24 -2.93 -16.20 21.70
CA PRO A 24 -2.09 -15.33 22.52
C PRO A 24 -2.55 -13.87 22.42
N LYS A 25 -2.60 -13.20 23.56
CA LYS A 25 -2.88 -11.75 23.57
C LYS A 25 -1.71 -11.03 22.89
N PRO A 26 -1.95 -10.25 21.83
CA PRO A 26 -0.90 -9.46 21.22
C PRO A 26 -0.31 -8.46 22.22
N THR A 27 1.00 -8.31 22.23
CA THR A 27 1.74 -7.38 23.11
C THR A 27 2.12 -6.09 22.40
N VAL A 28 2.05 -6.11 21.06
CA VAL A 28 2.37 -4.96 20.19
C VAL A 28 1.27 -4.79 19.13
N ASN A 29 1.14 -3.59 18.62
CA ASN A 29 0.25 -3.31 17.49
C ASN A 29 0.87 -3.72 16.18
N GLY A 30 0.01 -4.12 15.25
CA GLY A 30 0.37 -4.50 13.90
C GLY A 30 0.78 -5.95 13.76
N ILE A 31 0.38 -6.54 12.64
CA ILE A 31 0.86 -7.84 12.14
C ILE A 31 1.45 -7.60 10.75
N ASP A 32 2.14 -8.59 10.21
CA ASP A 32 2.67 -8.50 8.86
C ASP A 32 1.54 -8.41 7.81
N ILE A 33 1.77 -7.65 6.75
CA ILE A 33 0.74 -7.43 5.72
C ILE A 33 0.38 -8.70 4.95
N ASP A 34 1.34 -9.60 4.76
CA ASP A 34 1.09 -10.89 4.13
C ASP A 34 0.19 -11.79 4.99
N THR A 35 0.22 -11.63 6.30
CA THR A 35 -0.70 -12.32 7.19
C THR A 35 -2.15 -11.90 6.94
N PHE A 36 -2.39 -10.61 6.71
CA PHE A 36 -3.72 -10.16 6.28
C PHE A 36 -4.13 -10.75 4.94
N ASN A 37 -3.21 -10.76 3.98
CA ASN A 37 -3.45 -11.27 2.64
C ASN A 37 -3.74 -12.79 2.61
N THR A 38 -2.98 -13.58 3.37
CA THR A 38 -2.93 -15.05 3.19
C THR A 38 -3.64 -15.85 4.27
N GLN A 39 -3.81 -15.31 5.48
CA GLN A 39 -4.22 -16.12 6.63
C GLN A 39 -5.56 -15.74 7.24
N THR A 40 -5.99 -14.47 7.12
CA THR A 40 -7.19 -14.01 7.84
C THR A 40 -8.45 -14.74 7.43
N GLN A 41 -8.66 -14.94 6.14
CA GLN A 41 -9.86 -15.62 5.61
C GLN A 41 -9.88 -17.10 6.01
N GLY A 42 -8.75 -17.80 5.91
CA GLY A 42 -8.64 -19.19 6.30
C GLY A 42 -8.87 -19.41 7.80
N ARG A 43 -8.31 -18.54 8.64
CA ARG A 43 -8.53 -18.56 10.09
C ARG A 43 -9.99 -18.29 10.46
N MET A 44 -10.60 -17.26 9.87
CA MET A 44 -12.02 -16.99 10.10
C MET A 44 -12.90 -18.15 9.66
N ALA A 45 -12.69 -18.69 8.46
CA ALA A 45 -13.46 -19.82 7.94
C ALA A 45 -13.34 -21.06 8.84
N SER A 46 -12.12 -21.38 9.32
CA SER A 46 -11.88 -22.50 10.21
C SER A 46 -12.59 -22.38 11.57
N ILE A 47 -12.79 -21.15 12.06
CA ILE A 47 -13.56 -20.87 13.27
C ILE A 47 -15.07 -20.99 13.00
N LEU A 48 -15.54 -20.48 11.87
CA LEU A 48 -16.97 -20.44 11.57
C LEU A 48 -17.58 -21.82 11.38
N ILE A 49 -16.80 -22.82 10.90
CA ILE A 49 -17.28 -24.20 10.74
C ILE A 49 -17.39 -24.97 12.06
N MET A 50 -16.78 -24.49 13.14
CA MET A 50 -16.87 -25.14 14.46
C MET A 50 -18.32 -25.26 14.92
N GLU A 51 -18.62 -26.26 15.73
CA GLU A 51 -19.90 -26.34 16.43
C GLU A 51 -20.06 -25.15 17.37
N ASP A 52 -21.33 -24.73 17.59
CA ASP A 52 -21.69 -23.60 18.45
C ASP A 52 -21.48 -23.93 19.92
N THR A 53 -20.24 -23.83 20.36
CA THR A 53 -19.76 -24.16 21.70
C THR A 53 -19.08 -22.95 22.35
N PRO A 54 -18.86 -22.96 23.68
CA PRO A 54 -18.03 -21.95 24.35
C PRO A 54 -16.63 -21.82 23.75
N GLU A 55 -16.06 -22.91 23.23
CA GLU A 55 -14.75 -22.91 22.57
C GLU A 55 -14.77 -22.04 21.30
N LYS A 56 -15.77 -22.20 20.42
CA LYS A 56 -15.95 -21.34 19.24
C LYS A 56 -16.03 -19.87 19.61
N LEU A 57 -16.77 -19.55 20.67
CA LEU A 57 -16.87 -18.18 21.18
C LEU A 57 -15.52 -17.63 21.64
N GLN A 58 -14.70 -18.45 22.28
CA GLN A 58 -13.33 -18.05 22.66
C GLN A 58 -12.44 -17.81 21.46
N TYR A 59 -12.54 -18.64 20.41
CA TYR A 59 -11.82 -18.42 19.15
C TYR A 59 -12.27 -17.11 18.47
N LEU A 60 -13.56 -16.85 18.38
CA LEU A 60 -14.09 -15.61 17.79
C LEU A 60 -13.60 -14.38 18.55
N ARG A 61 -13.60 -14.39 19.88
CA ARG A 61 -13.07 -13.30 20.71
C ARG A 61 -11.58 -13.12 20.52
N SER A 62 -10.84 -14.20 20.44
CA SER A 62 -9.39 -14.16 20.24
C SER A 62 -9.03 -13.68 18.83
N PHE A 63 -9.76 -14.14 17.81
CA PHE A 63 -9.61 -13.68 16.44
C PHE A 63 -9.94 -12.18 16.29
N SER A 64 -11.07 -11.73 16.83
CA SER A 64 -11.43 -10.31 16.84
C SER A 64 -10.35 -9.44 17.47
N ARG A 65 -9.87 -9.84 18.65
CA ARG A 65 -8.76 -9.16 19.32
C ARG A 65 -7.48 -9.15 18.48
N TRP A 66 -7.16 -10.25 17.82
CA TRP A 66 -5.98 -10.37 16.97
C TRP A 66 -6.07 -9.44 15.76
N ILE A 67 -7.22 -9.39 15.07
CA ILE A 67 -7.49 -8.44 13.98
C ILE A 67 -7.42 -6.99 14.49
N ASP A 68 -8.03 -6.72 15.63
CA ASP A 68 -8.02 -5.38 16.23
C ASP A 68 -6.60 -4.85 16.46
N TYR A 69 -5.75 -5.64 17.13
CA TYR A 69 -4.34 -5.26 17.34
C TYR A 69 -3.56 -5.20 16.03
N GLY A 70 -3.84 -6.11 15.08
CA GLY A 70 -3.23 -6.12 13.77
C GLY A 70 -3.50 -4.86 12.95
N CYS A 71 -4.71 -4.31 13.07
CA CYS A 71 -5.14 -3.10 12.37
C CYS A 71 -4.75 -1.79 13.06
N ARG A 72 -4.27 -1.81 14.31
CA ARG A 72 -3.82 -0.59 15.01
C ARG A 72 -2.51 -0.06 14.46
N PRO A 73 -2.21 1.25 14.63
CA PRO A 73 -0.95 1.83 14.17
C PRO A 73 0.24 1.15 14.83
N ALA A 74 1.13 0.59 14.04
CA ALA A 74 2.37 -0.01 14.50
C ALA A 74 3.50 1.03 14.58
N VAL A 75 4.32 0.93 15.63
CA VAL A 75 5.46 1.82 15.83
C VAL A 75 6.74 1.26 15.18
N GLY A 76 7.69 2.14 14.89
CA GLY A 76 8.97 1.75 14.31
C GLY A 76 8.84 1.08 12.95
N LEU A 77 9.68 0.09 12.68
CA LEU A 77 9.78 -0.59 11.38
C LEU A 77 9.02 -1.92 11.33
N ALA A 78 8.36 -2.32 12.41
CA ALA A 78 7.56 -3.55 12.49
C ALA A 78 6.09 -3.27 12.17
N GLY A 79 5.36 -4.32 11.81
CA GLY A 79 3.92 -4.27 11.53
C GLY A 79 3.57 -3.53 10.24
N SER A 80 2.31 -3.62 9.85
CA SER A 80 1.85 -3.15 8.54
C SER A 80 1.46 -1.68 8.52
N PHE A 81 0.43 -1.32 9.28
CA PHE A 81 -0.21 0.00 9.18
C PHE A 81 0.50 1.03 10.05
N LYS A 82 0.77 2.21 9.50
CA LYS A 82 1.46 3.31 10.17
C LYS A 82 0.52 4.48 10.44
N LYS A 83 0.88 5.28 11.44
CA LYS A 83 0.07 6.44 11.85
C LYS A 83 -0.09 7.48 10.73
N ASP A 84 0.89 7.61 9.84
CA ASP A 84 0.86 8.53 8.69
C ASP A 84 0.11 7.98 7.48
N GLY A 85 -0.42 6.77 7.56
CA GLY A 85 -1.12 6.09 6.47
C GLY A 85 -0.21 5.26 5.55
N ALA A 86 1.08 5.15 5.84
CA ALA A 86 1.95 4.19 5.15
C ALA A 86 1.56 2.76 5.51
N CYS A 87 1.75 1.84 4.56
CA CYS A 87 1.54 0.42 4.77
C CYS A 87 2.84 -0.33 4.47
N PHE A 88 3.36 -0.97 5.51
CA PHE A 88 4.68 -1.61 5.47
C PHE A 88 4.65 -3.07 5.06
N HIS A 89 5.63 -3.42 4.26
CA HIS A 89 6.16 -4.76 4.08
C HIS A 89 7.67 -4.64 3.82
N HIS A 90 8.46 -5.62 4.20
CA HIS A 90 9.93 -5.57 4.09
C HIS A 90 10.55 -4.25 4.62
N ARG A 91 10.02 -3.74 5.74
CA ARG A 91 10.51 -2.52 6.42
C ARG A 91 10.38 -1.23 5.59
N ASN A 92 9.44 -1.14 4.67
CA ASN A 92 9.19 0.08 3.92
C ASN A 92 7.70 0.21 3.54
N ASN A 93 7.27 1.40 3.14
CA ASN A 93 5.97 1.56 2.51
C ASN A 93 5.96 0.80 1.18
N TYR A 94 5.04 -0.17 1.07
CA TYR A 94 5.05 -1.11 -0.04
C TYR A 94 3.65 -1.33 -0.64
N PRO A 95 3.20 -0.42 -1.53
CA PRO A 95 1.84 -0.46 -2.09
C PRO A 95 1.46 -1.80 -2.75
N ALA A 96 2.40 -2.44 -3.46
CA ALA A 96 2.14 -3.70 -4.14
C ALA A 96 1.75 -4.86 -3.21
N TYR A 97 2.27 -4.86 -1.97
CA TYR A 97 1.83 -5.80 -0.93
C TYR A 97 0.62 -5.28 -0.16
N ALA A 98 0.56 -3.96 0.03
CA ALA A 98 -0.54 -3.33 0.75
C ALA A 98 -1.91 -3.66 0.16
N VAL A 99 -2.03 -3.71 -1.18
CA VAL A 99 -3.32 -4.03 -1.83
C VAL A 99 -3.82 -5.43 -1.48
N GLY A 100 -2.95 -6.42 -1.34
CA GLY A 100 -3.34 -7.76 -0.89
C GLY A 100 -3.78 -7.78 0.58
N GLY A 101 -3.00 -7.16 1.46
CA GLY A 101 -3.31 -7.12 2.89
C GLY A 101 -4.50 -6.26 3.23
N LEU A 102 -4.73 -5.17 2.49
CA LEU A 102 -5.93 -4.35 2.65
C LEU A 102 -7.21 -5.11 2.28
N ASP A 103 -7.14 -6.06 1.32
CA ASP A 103 -8.26 -6.95 1.05
C ASP A 103 -8.64 -7.76 2.30
N GLY A 104 -7.66 -8.40 2.94
CA GLY A 104 -7.89 -9.13 4.19
C GLY A 104 -8.39 -8.24 5.31
N ALA A 105 -7.76 -7.08 5.54
CA ALA A 105 -8.12 -6.18 6.64
C ALA A 105 -9.55 -5.61 6.48
N THR A 106 -9.90 -5.10 5.28
CA THR A 106 -11.21 -4.51 5.02
C THR A 106 -12.34 -5.54 5.10
N ASN A 107 -12.12 -6.74 4.57
CA ASN A 107 -13.07 -7.85 4.67
C ASN A 107 -13.30 -8.26 6.12
N MET A 108 -12.24 -8.37 6.94
CA MET A 108 -12.41 -8.75 8.34
C MET A 108 -13.12 -7.66 9.15
N ILE A 109 -12.79 -6.40 8.95
CA ILE A 109 -13.51 -5.29 9.61
C ILE A 109 -14.99 -5.30 9.22
N TYR A 110 -15.30 -5.49 7.94
CA TYR A 110 -16.67 -5.55 7.45
C TYR A 110 -17.45 -6.74 8.03
N LEU A 111 -16.88 -7.94 7.98
CA LEU A 111 -17.54 -9.16 8.50
C LEU A 111 -17.78 -9.11 10.02
N LEU A 112 -16.91 -8.44 10.77
CA LEU A 112 -17.05 -8.28 12.22
C LEU A 112 -17.91 -7.07 12.60
N SER A 113 -18.15 -6.13 11.68
CA SER A 113 -18.98 -4.95 11.93
C SER A 113 -20.42 -5.33 12.28
N GLY A 114 -21.08 -4.53 13.10
CA GLY A 114 -22.46 -4.81 13.56
C GLY A 114 -22.60 -6.01 14.50
N THR A 115 -21.51 -6.64 14.91
CA THR A 115 -21.49 -7.78 15.83
C THR A 115 -20.81 -7.42 17.16
N GLY A 116 -20.93 -8.32 18.15
CA GLY A 116 -20.17 -8.21 19.42
C GLY A 116 -18.66 -8.43 19.28
N PHE A 117 -18.18 -8.70 18.04
CA PHE A 117 -16.78 -8.95 17.71
C PHE A 117 -16.16 -7.83 16.88
N LYS A 118 -16.85 -6.69 16.73
CA LYS A 118 -16.31 -5.55 15.98
C LYS A 118 -14.96 -5.09 16.52
N VAL A 119 -14.09 -4.64 15.62
CA VAL A 119 -12.81 -4.02 15.99
C VAL A 119 -13.02 -2.65 16.64
N SER A 120 -12.00 -2.15 17.32
CA SER A 120 -12.02 -0.82 17.93
C SER A 120 -12.04 0.29 16.85
N GLU A 121 -12.51 1.47 17.25
CA GLU A 121 -12.51 2.67 16.42
C GLU A 121 -11.11 2.98 15.89
N ILE A 122 -10.07 2.90 16.73
CA ILE A 122 -8.69 3.17 16.30
C ILE A 122 -8.19 2.17 15.24
N ALA A 123 -8.58 0.90 15.33
CA ALA A 123 -8.20 -0.10 14.33
C ALA A 123 -8.90 0.17 12.99
N HIS A 124 -10.19 0.46 13.01
CA HIS A 124 -10.97 0.81 11.83
C HIS A 124 -10.46 2.10 11.17
N GLU A 125 -10.29 3.18 11.96
CA GLU A 125 -9.76 4.46 11.48
C GLU A 125 -8.37 4.33 10.86
N THR A 126 -7.52 3.48 11.41
CA THR A 126 -6.17 3.24 10.86
C THR A 126 -6.25 2.66 9.46
N VAL A 127 -7.07 1.63 9.24
CA VAL A 127 -7.22 1.02 7.89
C VAL A 127 -7.88 2.00 6.92
N LYS A 128 -8.88 2.76 7.37
CA LYS A 128 -9.47 3.85 6.59
C LYS A 128 -8.40 4.87 6.17
N ASN A 129 -7.57 5.33 7.10
CA ASN A 129 -6.51 6.30 6.81
C ASN A 129 -5.50 5.76 5.78
N VAL A 130 -5.14 4.48 5.85
CA VAL A 130 -4.24 3.85 4.86
C VAL A 130 -4.87 3.85 3.48
N LEU A 131 -6.15 3.50 3.34
CA LEU A 131 -6.87 3.57 2.05
C LEU A 131 -6.90 4.99 1.50
N LEU A 132 -7.27 5.97 2.33
CA LEU A 132 -7.34 7.37 1.92
C LEU A 132 -5.97 7.95 1.56
N THR A 133 -4.91 7.51 2.24
CA THR A 133 -3.53 7.85 1.92
C THR A 133 -3.11 7.22 0.58
N MET A 134 -3.44 5.94 0.36
CA MET A 134 -3.14 5.26 -0.91
C MET A 134 -3.82 5.98 -2.08
N ARG A 135 -5.10 6.31 -1.99
CA ARG A 135 -5.78 7.07 -3.04
C ARG A 135 -5.18 8.45 -3.30
N PHE A 136 -4.53 9.04 -2.28
CA PHE A 136 -3.89 10.34 -2.41
C PHE A 136 -2.58 10.27 -3.19
N TYR A 137 -1.71 9.29 -2.91
CA TYR A 137 -0.45 9.15 -3.65
C TYR A 137 -0.59 8.43 -5.00
N CYS A 138 -1.72 7.80 -5.27
CA CYS A 138 -2.04 7.26 -6.59
C CYS A 138 -2.67 8.33 -7.47
N ASN A 139 -2.19 8.47 -8.71
CA ASN A 139 -2.97 9.21 -9.69
C ASN A 139 -3.95 8.23 -10.33
N THR A 140 -5.22 8.38 -10.04
CA THR A 140 -6.28 7.39 -10.21
C THR A 140 -5.95 6.10 -9.44
N LYS A 141 -5.42 5.06 -10.09
CA LYS A 141 -5.07 3.76 -9.49
C LYS A 141 -3.56 3.52 -9.42
N GLN A 142 -2.75 4.30 -10.13
CA GLN A 142 -1.31 4.07 -10.27
C GLN A 142 -0.51 4.88 -9.26
N TRP A 143 0.43 4.23 -8.59
CA TRP A 143 1.49 4.86 -7.79
C TRP A 143 2.76 5.05 -8.59
N ALA A 144 3.67 5.87 -8.09
CA ALA A 144 4.96 6.12 -8.73
C ALA A 144 5.84 4.84 -8.75
N LEU A 145 6.64 4.69 -9.81
CA LEU A 145 7.58 3.57 -9.98
C LEU A 145 8.51 3.42 -8.77
N SER A 146 8.98 4.53 -8.22
CA SER A 146 9.83 4.55 -7.03
C SER A 146 9.20 3.94 -5.78
N MET A 147 7.86 3.78 -5.75
CA MET A 147 7.13 3.16 -4.65
C MET A 147 6.80 1.69 -4.91
N SER A 148 7.16 1.15 -6.06
CA SER A 148 6.77 -0.20 -6.48
C SER A 148 7.65 -1.32 -5.89
N GLY A 149 8.58 -1.00 -5.00
CA GLY A 149 9.49 -1.97 -4.40
C GLY A 149 10.37 -2.65 -5.45
N ARG A 150 10.39 -3.98 -5.47
CA ARG A 150 11.12 -4.77 -6.46
C ARG A 150 10.42 -4.93 -7.81
N HIS A 151 9.34 -4.20 -8.03
CA HIS A 151 8.57 -4.24 -9.28
C HIS A 151 8.49 -2.87 -9.94
N PRO A 152 9.62 -2.23 -10.28
CA PRO A 152 9.62 -0.86 -10.81
C PRO A 152 9.02 -0.75 -12.22
N ASN A 153 8.70 -1.85 -12.85
CA ASN A 153 7.94 -1.94 -14.10
C ASN A 153 6.42 -1.87 -13.90
N GLY A 154 5.95 -1.55 -12.68
CA GLY A 154 4.55 -1.22 -12.46
C GLY A 154 3.63 -2.35 -12.08
N LYS A 155 4.11 -3.33 -11.35
CA LYS A 155 3.25 -4.40 -10.83
C LYS A 155 2.28 -3.87 -9.78
N GLY A 156 0.99 -4.07 -10.04
CA GLY A 156 -0.10 -3.75 -9.12
C GLY A 156 -0.66 -2.33 -9.30
N GLN A 157 -1.84 -2.16 -8.78
CA GLN A 157 -2.57 -0.90 -8.74
C GLN A 157 -3.55 -0.89 -7.57
N LEU A 158 -4.01 0.28 -7.18
CA LEU A 158 -5.06 0.46 -6.18
C LEU A 158 -6.32 -0.34 -6.57
N ILE A 159 -6.95 -0.98 -5.59
CA ILE A 159 -8.12 -1.85 -5.79
C ILE A 159 -9.37 -1.17 -5.22
N PRO A 160 -10.29 -0.66 -6.07
CA PRO A 160 -11.43 0.14 -5.62
C PRO A 160 -12.38 -0.59 -4.68
N ILE A 161 -12.60 -1.90 -4.86
CA ILE A 161 -13.53 -2.68 -4.05
C ILE A 161 -13.23 -2.63 -2.55
N GLN A 162 -11.96 -2.43 -2.16
CA GLN A 162 -11.54 -2.33 -0.76
C GLN A 162 -12.16 -1.11 -0.06
N TYR A 163 -12.28 0.00 -0.79
CA TYR A 163 -12.95 1.22 -0.31
C TYR A 163 -14.45 0.96 -0.09
N ALA A 164 -15.10 0.29 -1.04
CA ALA A 164 -16.51 -0.06 -0.91
C ALA A 164 -16.74 -1.02 0.25
N THR A 165 -15.91 -2.04 0.40
CA THR A 165 -16.01 -3.04 1.48
C THR A 165 -15.90 -2.37 2.85
N LEU A 166 -14.92 -1.49 3.03
CA LEU A 166 -14.77 -0.78 4.31
C LEU A 166 -15.89 0.26 4.50
N ALA A 167 -16.40 0.89 3.44
CA ALA A 167 -17.55 1.79 3.52
C ALA A 167 -18.82 1.08 4.03
N LEU A 168 -19.01 -0.19 3.66
CA LEU A 168 -20.11 -1.02 4.15
C LEU A 168 -20.03 -1.33 5.66
N ALA A 169 -18.83 -1.27 6.25
CA ALA A 169 -18.65 -1.46 7.68
C ALA A 169 -19.14 -0.26 8.52
N GLY A 170 -19.48 0.85 7.87
CA GLY A 170 -19.87 2.11 8.51
C GLY A 170 -18.70 3.01 8.87
N THR A 171 -18.99 4.09 9.60
CA THR A 171 -17.92 4.97 10.12
C THR A 171 -17.22 4.32 11.32
N PRO A 172 -15.91 4.63 11.57
CA PRO A 172 -15.16 4.08 12.70
C PRO A 172 -15.83 4.29 14.05
N ASP A 173 -16.48 5.45 14.26
CA ASP A 173 -17.23 5.77 15.47
C ASP A 173 -18.63 5.09 15.54
N GLY A 174 -19.00 4.37 14.49
CA GLY A 174 -20.28 3.62 14.39
C GLY A 174 -21.53 4.47 14.23
N LYS A 175 -21.40 5.79 13.99
CA LYS A 175 -22.57 6.68 13.88
C LYS A 175 -23.32 6.59 12.55
N GLN A 176 -22.61 6.21 11.47
CA GLN A 176 -23.22 6.09 10.14
C GLN A 176 -23.09 4.66 9.63
N LYS A 177 -24.18 4.20 8.99
CA LYS A 177 -24.25 2.85 8.41
C LYS A 177 -23.25 2.63 7.28
N TYR A 178 -22.95 3.67 6.54
CA TYR A 178 -21.94 3.67 5.46
C TYR A 178 -20.94 4.79 5.70
N ASP A 179 -19.65 4.54 5.43
CA ASP A 179 -18.66 5.60 5.50
C ASP A 179 -18.74 6.48 4.24
N PRO A 180 -19.14 7.77 4.37
CA PRO A 180 -19.36 8.64 3.22
C PRO A 180 -18.11 8.99 2.44
N GLU A 181 -16.96 9.09 3.11
CA GLU A 181 -15.69 9.44 2.48
C GLU A 181 -15.16 8.28 1.63
N LEU A 182 -15.23 7.06 2.16
CA LEU A 182 -14.85 5.85 1.43
C LEU A 182 -15.82 5.54 0.29
N ALA A 183 -17.13 5.74 0.48
CA ALA A 183 -18.12 5.58 -0.57
C ALA A 183 -17.88 6.57 -1.73
N ALA A 184 -17.60 7.84 -1.42
CA ALA A 184 -17.30 8.86 -2.42
C ALA A 184 -15.98 8.57 -3.16
N ALA A 185 -14.94 8.12 -2.45
CA ALA A 185 -13.68 7.68 -3.05
C ALA A 185 -13.88 6.48 -3.99
N TYR A 186 -14.66 5.48 -3.57
CA TYR A 186 -15.00 4.34 -4.41
C TYR A 186 -15.70 4.78 -5.69
N LEU A 187 -16.72 5.63 -5.59
CA LEU A 187 -17.49 6.12 -6.75
C LEU A 187 -16.58 6.86 -7.74
N ARG A 188 -15.64 7.67 -7.27
CA ARG A 188 -14.64 8.31 -8.14
C ARG A 188 -13.76 7.28 -8.84
N LEU A 189 -13.20 6.32 -8.08
CA LEU A 189 -12.26 5.33 -8.60
C LEU A 189 -12.89 4.41 -9.67
N VAL A 190 -14.20 4.17 -9.61
CA VAL A 190 -14.92 3.35 -10.61
C VAL A 190 -15.60 4.19 -11.70
N SER A 191 -15.52 5.51 -11.65
CA SER A 191 -16.07 6.40 -12.70
C SER A 191 -15.15 6.50 -13.91
N TYR A 192 -13.87 6.23 -13.76
CA TYR A 192 -12.92 6.22 -14.87
C TYR A 192 -13.16 5.03 -15.77
N THR A 193 -13.42 5.28 -17.04
CA THR A 193 -13.47 4.25 -18.07
C THR A 193 -12.06 3.70 -18.28
N GLU A 194 -11.84 2.45 -17.91
CA GLU A 194 -10.65 1.75 -18.32
C GLU A 194 -10.72 1.52 -19.84
N THR A 195 -9.97 2.29 -20.61
CA THR A 195 -9.63 1.89 -21.98
C THR A 195 -8.58 0.79 -21.85
N PRO A 196 -8.92 -0.46 -22.17
CA PRO A 196 -7.96 -1.54 -22.01
C PRO A 196 -6.80 -1.31 -22.98
N ASP A 197 -5.59 -1.12 -22.44
CA ASP A 197 -4.40 -1.26 -23.29
C ASP A 197 -4.19 -2.75 -23.58
N LYS A 198 -4.66 -3.17 -24.74
CA LYS A 198 -4.55 -4.56 -25.21
C LYS A 198 -3.10 -5.05 -25.35
N ASN A 199 -2.14 -4.14 -25.30
CA ASN A 199 -0.71 -4.43 -25.44
C ASN A 199 0.02 -4.49 -24.08
N SER A 200 -0.67 -4.21 -22.98
CA SER A 200 -0.07 -4.35 -21.64
C SER A 200 0.02 -5.83 -21.27
N PRO A 201 1.17 -6.33 -20.81
CA PRO A 201 1.30 -7.69 -20.30
C PRO A 201 0.38 -7.98 -19.10
N ASP A 202 -0.09 -6.95 -18.40
CA ASP A 202 -1.06 -7.02 -17.30
C ASP A 202 -2.50 -6.78 -17.78
N TYR A 203 -2.75 -6.90 -19.08
CA TYR A 203 -4.09 -6.77 -19.63
C TYR A 203 -5.05 -7.81 -19.04
N LEU A 204 -5.76 -7.38 -18.02
CA LEU A 204 -7.01 -8.01 -17.62
C LEU A 204 -8.14 -7.09 -18.08
N PRO A 205 -9.03 -7.54 -18.97
CA PRO A 205 -10.24 -6.79 -19.28
C PRO A 205 -11.05 -6.68 -18.00
N LYS A 206 -10.86 -5.60 -17.28
CA LYS A 206 -11.62 -5.29 -16.07
C LYS A 206 -12.90 -4.56 -16.46
N ALA A 207 -13.80 -5.29 -17.08
CA ALA A 207 -15.19 -4.96 -16.87
C ALA A 207 -15.43 -5.01 -15.34
N SER A 208 -15.94 -3.94 -14.76
CA SER A 208 -16.34 -3.93 -13.36
C SER A 208 -17.21 -5.16 -13.10
N THR A 209 -16.88 -5.91 -12.06
CA THR A 209 -17.63 -7.13 -11.73
C THR A 209 -19.09 -6.77 -11.44
N ALA A 210 -20.01 -7.74 -11.58
CA ALA A 210 -21.40 -7.53 -11.22
C ALA A 210 -21.56 -7.08 -9.76
N HIS A 211 -20.63 -7.47 -8.89
CA HIS A 211 -20.58 -7.03 -7.50
C HIS A 211 -20.21 -5.55 -7.38
N GLU A 212 -19.19 -5.10 -8.06
CA GLU A 212 -18.79 -3.68 -8.10
C GLU A 212 -19.90 -2.78 -8.64
N GLN A 213 -20.60 -3.23 -9.69
CA GLN A 213 -21.75 -2.51 -10.23
C GLN A 213 -22.91 -2.40 -9.21
N LYS A 214 -23.20 -3.47 -8.47
CA LYS A 214 -24.21 -3.45 -7.41
C LYS A 214 -23.83 -2.49 -6.28
N LEU A 215 -22.57 -2.44 -5.89
CA LEU A 215 -22.08 -1.50 -4.86
C LEU A 215 -22.15 -0.05 -5.34
N LYS A 216 -21.79 0.20 -6.60
CA LYS A 216 -21.95 1.53 -7.20
C LYS A 216 -23.42 1.97 -7.13
N GLN A 217 -24.35 1.14 -7.61
CA GLN A 217 -25.79 1.42 -7.56
C GLN A 217 -26.28 1.64 -6.13
N LEU A 218 -25.83 0.81 -5.17
CA LEU A 218 -26.18 0.97 -3.76
C LEU A 218 -25.78 2.35 -3.24
N PHE A 219 -24.52 2.76 -3.42
CA PHE A 219 -24.04 4.04 -2.90
C PHE A 219 -24.71 5.23 -3.60
N GLU A 220 -24.92 5.17 -4.92
CA GLU A 220 -25.66 6.20 -5.66
C GLU A 220 -27.11 6.33 -5.17
N ALA A 221 -27.78 5.20 -4.89
CA ALA A 221 -29.15 5.19 -4.33
C ALA A 221 -29.21 5.75 -2.89
N GLN A 222 -28.12 5.67 -2.13
CA GLN A 222 -27.99 6.32 -0.81
C GLN A 222 -27.65 7.83 -0.91
N GLY A 223 -27.54 8.37 -2.11
CA GLY A 223 -27.26 9.78 -2.34
C GLY A 223 -25.77 10.15 -2.36
N PHE A 224 -24.87 9.20 -2.23
CA PHE A 224 -23.43 9.48 -2.36
C PHE A 224 -23.06 9.88 -3.78
N ARG A 225 -22.03 10.70 -3.90
CA ARG A 225 -21.51 11.16 -5.19
C ARG A 225 -19.99 10.93 -5.22
N PRO A 226 -19.38 10.79 -6.41
CA PRO A 226 -17.94 10.72 -6.54
C PRO A 226 -17.29 11.94 -5.88
N GLU A 227 -16.23 11.71 -5.10
CA GLU A 227 -15.39 12.81 -4.62
C GLU A 227 -14.67 13.49 -5.79
N PRO A 228 -14.29 14.77 -5.69
CA PRO A 228 -13.33 15.37 -6.63
C PRO A 228 -11.96 14.72 -6.48
N ASP A 229 -11.09 14.89 -7.49
CA ASP A 229 -9.71 14.43 -7.36
C ASP A 229 -9.04 15.06 -6.13
N PRO A 230 -8.35 14.25 -5.31
CA PRO A 230 -7.65 14.77 -4.13
C PRO A 230 -6.63 15.84 -4.51
N GLN A 231 -6.59 16.92 -3.75
CA GLN A 231 -5.70 18.05 -3.95
C GLN A 231 -4.86 18.30 -2.71
N GLY A 232 -3.67 18.87 -2.88
CA GLY A 232 -2.85 19.32 -1.78
C GLY A 232 -1.52 18.61 -1.65
N ASN A 233 -0.98 18.57 -0.44
CA ASN A 233 0.31 17.97 -0.11
C ASN A 233 0.18 16.91 0.97
N LEU A 234 0.95 15.83 0.81
CA LEU A 234 1.07 14.75 1.78
C LEU A 234 2.55 14.40 1.99
N ALA A 235 2.95 14.25 3.24
CA ALA A 235 4.27 13.72 3.60
C ALA A 235 4.12 12.43 4.39
N LEU A 236 4.75 11.36 3.91
CA LEU A 236 4.82 10.06 4.57
C LEU A 236 6.23 9.89 5.18
N GLY A 237 6.36 10.15 6.47
CA GLY A 237 7.62 9.99 7.19
C GLY A 237 8.11 8.55 7.20
N TYR A 238 7.17 7.61 7.36
CA TYR A 238 7.46 6.17 7.28
C TYR A 238 7.74 5.65 5.86
N GLY A 239 7.53 6.45 4.82
CA GLY A 239 7.80 6.04 3.43
C GLY A 239 8.97 6.78 2.78
N CYS A 240 9.53 7.81 3.42
CA CYS A 240 10.40 8.80 2.78
C CYS A 240 9.78 9.33 1.47
N VAL A 241 8.50 9.66 1.51
CA VAL A 241 7.72 10.11 0.35
C VAL A 241 7.07 11.44 0.65
N SER A 242 7.06 12.32 -0.35
CA SER A 242 6.20 13.50 -0.35
C SER A 242 5.46 13.61 -1.67
N VAL A 243 4.19 13.97 -1.61
CA VAL A 243 3.30 14.02 -2.76
C VAL A 243 2.63 15.38 -2.84
N GLN A 244 2.68 16.00 -4.00
CA GLN A 244 1.90 17.20 -4.32
C GLN A 244 0.89 16.84 -5.40
N ARG A 245 -0.38 17.17 -5.16
CA ARG A 245 -1.45 17.00 -6.15
C ARG A 245 -2.11 18.31 -6.50
N ARG A 246 -2.33 18.48 -7.79
CA ARG A 246 -3.12 19.59 -8.36
C ARG A 246 -3.85 19.09 -9.60
N ASP A 247 -5.08 19.52 -9.77
CA ASP A 247 -5.91 19.14 -10.91
C ASP A 247 -5.82 17.63 -11.20
N ASN A 248 -5.34 17.24 -12.35
CA ASN A 248 -5.22 15.84 -12.79
C ASN A 248 -3.79 15.29 -12.71
N TRP A 249 -2.87 15.91 -11.95
CA TRP A 249 -1.51 15.42 -11.79
C TRP A 249 -1.11 15.21 -10.34
N ALA A 250 -0.16 14.32 -10.15
CA ALA A 250 0.50 14.07 -8.87
C ALA A 250 2.02 14.03 -9.07
N ALA A 251 2.75 14.88 -8.36
CA ALA A 251 4.20 14.78 -8.26
C ALA A 251 4.58 14.02 -7.01
N VAL A 252 5.30 12.91 -7.18
CA VAL A 252 5.73 12.02 -6.10
C VAL A 252 7.24 12.09 -5.98
N VAL A 253 7.72 12.58 -4.84
CA VAL A 253 9.15 12.60 -4.49
C VAL A 253 9.45 11.48 -3.53
N ARG A 254 10.49 10.71 -3.81
CA ARG A 254 10.96 9.64 -2.96
C ARG A 254 12.44 9.74 -2.62
N GLY A 255 12.73 9.55 -1.34
CA GLY A 255 14.09 9.39 -0.82
C GLY A 255 14.26 8.05 -0.07
N HIS A 256 15.41 7.91 0.55
CA HIS A 256 15.76 6.77 1.40
C HIS A 256 16.66 7.21 2.55
N SER A 257 16.93 6.31 3.48
CA SER A 257 17.75 6.58 4.64
C SER A 257 18.39 5.27 5.17
N ARG A 258 19.03 5.34 6.31
CA ARG A 258 19.50 4.15 7.05
C ARG A 258 18.36 3.26 7.58
N TYR A 259 17.12 3.74 7.58
CA TYR A 259 15.94 3.04 8.11
C TYR A 259 15.02 2.51 7.00
N LEU A 260 14.99 3.18 5.86
CA LEU A 260 14.11 2.90 4.74
C LEU A 260 14.94 2.79 3.47
N TRP A 261 14.91 1.64 2.82
CA TRP A 261 15.75 1.34 1.68
C TRP A 261 15.43 2.17 0.42
N ALA A 262 16.44 2.38 -0.40
CA ALA A 262 16.32 3.03 -1.72
C ALA A 262 15.66 2.11 -2.74
N ALA A 263 16.09 0.86 -2.76
CA ALA A 263 15.62 -0.16 -3.68
C ALA A 263 15.65 -1.52 -3.00
N GLU A 264 14.72 -2.36 -3.40
CA GLU A 264 14.74 -3.78 -3.15
C GLU A 264 15.00 -4.51 -4.47
N HIS A 265 16.00 -5.35 -4.49
CA HIS A 265 16.32 -6.23 -5.59
C HIS A 265 15.99 -7.66 -5.21
N TYR A 266 15.55 -8.44 -6.16
CA TYR A 266 15.30 -9.86 -5.99
C TYR A 266 15.95 -10.62 -7.14
N LEU A 267 16.17 -11.94 -6.99
CA LEU A 267 16.92 -12.74 -7.93
C LEU A 267 16.39 -12.64 -9.39
N ASP A 268 15.09 -12.45 -9.55
CA ASP A 268 14.39 -12.40 -10.83
C ASP A 268 13.65 -11.08 -11.09
N ALA A 269 13.84 -10.08 -10.22
CA ALA A 269 13.13 -8.81 -10.32
C ALA A 269 14.00 -7.61 -9.91
N ASN A 270 13.81 -6.49 -10.60
CA ASN A 270 14.47 -5.22 -10.32
C ASN A 270 16.01 -5.26 -10.40
N PHE A 271 16.55 -5.65 -11.54
CA PHE A 271 18.02 -5.71 -11.71
C PHE A 271 18.69 -4.34 -11.76
N PHE A 272 17.99 -3.28 -12.19
CA PHE A 272 18.57 -1.99 -12.53
C PHE A 272 18.02 -0.79 -11.75
N GLY A 273 16.97 -0.98 -10.97
CA GLY A 273 16.28 0.10 -10.25
C GLY A 273 16.99 0.62 -8.99
N ARG A 274 18.32 0.63 -8.96
CA ARG A 274 19.13 1.07 -7.82
C ARG A 274 18.84 2.49 -7.38
N TYR A 275 18.55 3.36 -8.33
CA TYR A 275 18.41 4.80 -8.10
C TYR A 275 16.96 5.29 -7.87
N LEU A 276 16.01 4.38 -7.76
CA LEU A 276 14.57 4.71 -7.66
C LEU A 276 14.20 5.66 -6.50
N ALA A 277 15.00 5.72 -5.44
CA ALA A 277 14.76 6.57 -4.28
C ALA A 277 15.94 7.55 -3.99
N HIS A 278 16.75 7.87 -4.98
CA HIS A 278 17.84 8.86 -4.85
C HIS A 278 17.32 10.30 -5.01
N GLY A 279 16.22 10.64 -4.31
CA GLY A 279 15.50 11.88 -4.48
C GLY A 279 14.77 11.92 -5.83
N SER A 280 14.19 10.81 -6.25
CA SER A 280 13.41 10.78 -7.48
C SER A 280 12.17 11.65 -7.38
N MET A 281 11.78 12.27 -8.47
CA MET A 281 10.51 12.97 -8.62
C MET A 281 9.82 12.48 -9.88
N GLN A 282 8.72 11.78 -9.73
CA GLN A 282 7.89 11.34 -10.84
C GLN A 282 6.59 12.14 -10.87
N ILE A 283 6.23 12.64 -12.04
CA ILE A 283 4.95 13.33 -12.26
C ILE A 283 4.03 12.35 -12.99
N LEU A 284 2.95 11.97 -12.33
CA LEU A 284 1.88 11.16 -12.88
C LEU A 284 0.80 12.11 -13.38
N THR A 285 0.50 12.05 -14.66
CA THR A 285 -0.50 12.91 -15.31
C THR A 285 -1.27 12.12 -16.35
N GLY A 286 -2.46 12.58 -16.70
CA GLY A 286 -3.31 12.02 -17.74
C GLY A 286 -4.27 13.09 -18.24
N LYS A 287 -5.05 12.76 -19.26
CA LYS A 287 -6.16 13.61 -19.69
C LYS A 287 -7.28 13.59 -18.66
N PRO A 288 -8.11 14.63 -18.59
CA PRO A 288 -9.35 14.55 -17.83
C PRO A 288 -10.14 13.31 -18.25
N ASP A 289 -10.73 12.62 -17.27
CA ASP A 289 -11.53 11.41 -17.45
C ASP A 289 -10.78 10.17 -18.01
N GLU A 290 -9.46 10.25 -18.18
CA GLU A 290 -8.62 9.13 -18.57
C GLU A 290 -7.89 8.55 -17.35
N MET A 291 -7.90 7.22 -17.22
CA MET A 291 -7.13 6.56 -16.17
C MET A 291 -5.64 6.72 -16.47
N VAL A 292 -4.89 7.22 -15.49
CA VAL A 292 -3.43 7.30 -15.59
C VAL A 292 -2.83 5.92 -15.40
N THR A 293 -2.14 5.45 -16.42
CA THR A 293 -1.35 4.22 -16.43
C THR A 293 0.13 4.57 -16.58
N PHE A 294 1.02 3.59 -16.46
CA PHE A 294 2.43 3.82 -16.78
C PHE A 294 2.61 4.27 -18.24
N THR A 295 1.86 3.68 -19.17
CA THR A 295 1.89 4.07 -20.58
C THR A 295 1.41 5.49 -20.80
N THR A 296 0.30 5.89 -20.20
CA THR A 296 -0.22 7.28 -20.32
C THR A 296 0.68 8.30 -19.63
N SER A 297 1.47 7.89 -18.62
CA SER A 297 2.51 8.71 -17.99
C SER A 297 3.80 8.81 -18.82
N GLY A 298 3.86 8.18 -19.98
CA GLY A 298 5.01 8.23 -20.89
C GLY A 298 6.14 7.25 -20.56
N TRP A 299 5.98 6.40 -19.53
CA TRP A 299 6.98 5.38 -19.24
C TRP A 299 6.90 4.21 -20.23
N GLN A 300 8.07 3.77 -20.72
CA GLN A 300 8.21 2.60 -21.59
C GLN A 300 9.45 1.80 -21.17
N GLU A 301 9.27 0.55 -20.82
CA GLU A 301 10.35 -0.32 -20.31
C GLU A 301 11.49 -0.47 -21.34
N ALA A 302 11.17 -0.64 -22.61
CA ALA A 302 12.14 -0.90 -23.67
C ALA A 302 13.14 0.26 -23.92
N GLY A 303 12.83 1.48 -23.52
CA GLY A 303 13.68 2.65 -23.74
C GLY A 303 14.10 3.35 -22.43
N PHE A 304 13.84 2.76 -21.29
CA PHE A 304 14.06 3.40 -20.00
C PHE A 304 15.55 3.44 -19.62
N ASP A 305 16.07 4.64 -19.39
CA ASP A 305 17.44 4.82 -18.89
C ASP A 305 17.49 4.77 -17.36
N TRP A 306 17.86 3.62 -16.83
CA TRP A 306 17.94 3.38 -15.38
C TRP A 306 19.01 4.20 -14.66
N ASN A 307 19.93 4.83 -15.37
CA ASN A 307 20.87 5.79 -14.84
C ASN A 307 20.27 7.20 -14.64
N ARG A 308 19.20 7.51 -15.35
CA ARG A 308 18.59 8.85 -15.42
C ARG A 308 17.13 8.85 -14.99
N PHE A 309 16.86 8.30 -13.83
CA PHE A 309 15.52 8.38 -13.29
C PHE A 309 15.17 9.84 -12.96
N PRO A 310 13.98 10.35 -13.31
CA PRO A 310 13.63 11.75 -13.11
C PRO A 310 13.85 12.24 -11.68
N GLY A 311 14.46 13.42 -11.54
CA GLY A 311 14.74 14.06 -10.26
C GLY A 311 15.90 13.47 -9.46
N THR A 312 16.46 12.33 -9.85
CA THR A 312 17.54 11.69 -9.09
C THR A 312 18.88 12.41 -9.25
N THR A 313 19.74 12.23 -8.24
CA THR A 313 21.16 12.55 -8.31
C THR A 313 21.94 11.24 -8.26
N THR A 314 22.61 10.89 -9.35
CA THR A 314 23.16 9.56 -9.57
C THR A 314 24.52 9.63 -10.27
N ILE A 315 25.26 8.55 -10.23
CA ILE A 315 26.42 8.33 -11.07
C ILE A 315 25.98 7.56 -12.30
N HIS A 316 26.34 8.03 -13.49
CA HIS A 316 26.09 7.31 -14.73
C HIS A 316 27.10 6.16 -14.86
N LEU A 317 26.61 4.94 -14.87
CA LEU A 317 27.42 3.72 -14.90
C LEU A 317 27.15 2.90 -16.17
N PRO A 318 28.17 2.16 -16.66
CA PRO A 318 27.93 1.07 -17.59
C PRO A 318 26.86 0.10 -17.06
N PHE A 319 26.11 -0.50 -17.96
CA PHE A 319 24.90 -1.28 -17.60
C PHE A 319 25.23 -2.50 -16.72
N ASP A 320 26.38 -3.13 -16.96
CA ASP A 320 26.92 -4.23 -16.14
C ASP A 320 27.27 -3.80 -14.71
N GLN A 321 27.74 -2.56 -14.53
CA GLN A 321 28.05 -1.99 -13.20
C GLN A 321 26.79 -1.47 -12.49
N LEU A 322 25.77 -1.03 -13.24
CA LEU A 322 24.50 -0.60 -12.69
C LEU A 322 23.70 -1.79 -12.13
N ARG A 323 23.86 -2.97 -12.71
CA ARG A 323 23.14 -4.16 -12.33
C ARG A 323 23.27 -4.47 -10.83
N ALA A 324 22.16 -4.86 -10.20
CA ALA A 324 22.10 -5.28 -8.81
C ALA A 324 23.06 -6.47 -8.54
N LYS A 325 23.75 -6.40 -7.40
CA LYS A 325 24.60 -7.47 -6.89
C LYS A 325 23.85 -8.18 -5.77
N VAL A 326 22.86 -8.98 -6.13
CA VAL A 326 22.08 -9.74 -5.15
C VAL A 326 22.98 -10.76 -4.47
N MET A 327 23.44 -10.41 -3.28
CA MET A 327 24.37 -11.21 -2.45
C MET A 327 24.00 -10.95 -1.00
N ASN A 328 23.65 -11.82 -0.24
CA ASN A 328 23.44 -11.90 1.23
C ASN A 328 23.79 -10.67 2.10
N VAL A 329 23.52 -9.47 1.63
CA VAL A 329 23.66 -8.23 2.37
C VAL A 329 22.25 -7.68 2.57
N ASP A 330 21.82 -7.47 3.79
CA ASP A 330 20.49 -6.93 4.12
C ASP A 330 19.33 -7.81 3.61
N THR A 331 19.49 -9.12 3.55
CA THR A 331 18.51 -10.04 2.97
C THR A 331 17.79 -10.88 4.02
N PHE A 332 16.57 -11.31 3.70
CA PHE A 332 15.81 -12.28 4.51
C PHE A 332 16.01 -13.72 4.04
N SER A 333 16.17 -13.93 2.74
CA SER A 333 16.18 -15.26 2.14
C SER A 333 17.51 -15.64 1.50
N GLY A 334 18.48 -14.72 1.41
CA GLY A 334 19.71 -14.90 0.63
C GLY A 334 19.54 -14.63 -0.87
N MET A 335 18.33 -14.27 -1.31
CA MET A 335 17.98 -14.01 -2.71
C MET A 335 17.52 -12.57 -2.94
N GLU A 336 17.52 -11.76 -1.89
CA GLU A 336 17.08 -10.36 -1.88
C GLU A 336 18.21 -9.45 -1.51
N GLU A 337 18.13 -8.22 -1.94
CA GLU A 337 19.01 -7.15 -1.51
C GLU A 337 18.20 -5.87 -1.29
N MET A 338 18.35 -5.27 -0.13
CA MET A 338 17.78 -3.97 0.20
C MET A 338 18.91 -2.97 0.37
N LEU A 339 18.84 -1.86 -0.38
CA LEU A 339 19.89 -0.84 -0.38
C LEU A 339 19.56 0.28 0.61
N TYR A 340 20.28 0.35 1.70
CA TYR A 340 20.21 1.41 2.70
C TYR A 340 21.33 2.44 2.52
N SER A 341 21.25 3.53 3.24
CA SER A 341 22.28 4.55 3.39
C SER A 341 22.79 4.58 4.84
N ASP A 342 23.92 5.18 5.09
CA ASP A 342 24.37 5.55 6.44
C ASP A 342 23.68 6.83 6.96
N GLU A 343 23.07 7.61 6.07
CA GLU A 343 22.42 8.87 6.40
C GLU A 343 21.02 8.64 7.00
N ALA A 344 20.73 9.34 8.09
CA ALA A 344 19.44 9.27 8.77
C ALA A 344 18.43 10.32 8.28
N PHE A 345 18.91 11.39 7.63
CA PHE A 345 18.08 12.53 7.26
C PHE A 345 17.42 12.32 5.90
N ALA A 346 16.15 11.91 5.92
CA ALA A 346 15.27 11.90 4.76
C ALA A 346 13.81 11.99 5.23
N GLY A 347 13.03 12.88 4.63
CA GLY A 347 11.61 13.02 4.95
C GLY A 347 11.07 14.37 4.54
N GLY A 348 9.77 14.57 4.77
CA GLY A 348 9.06 15.79 4.42
C GLY A 348 8.10 16.25 5.51
N LEU A 349 7.64 17.47 5.33
CA LEU A 349 6.57 18.07 6.10
C LEU A 349 5.46 18.54 5.16
N SER A 350 4.22 18.40 5.59
CA SER A 350 3.06 18.97 4.93
C SER A 350 2.45 20.03 5.83
N GLN A 351 2.27 21.24 5.29
CA GLN A 351 1.66 22.35 5.99
C GLN A 351 0.22 22.53 5.54
N ALA A 352 -0.71 22.40 6.49
CA ALA A 352 -2.16 22.51 6.25
C ALA A 352 -2.68 21.64 5.09
N LYS A 353 -1.96 20.57 4.75
CA LYS A 353 -2.23 19.71 3.57
C LYS A 353 -2.25 20.47 2.22
N LEU A 354 -1.66 21.65 2.15
CA LEU A 354 -1.63 22.48 0.94
C LEU A 354 -0.24 22.60 0.35
N ASN A 355 0.73 22.95 1.17
CA ASN A 355 2.12 23.12 0.81
C ASN A 355 2.97 22.12 1.57
N GLY A 356 4.21 21.94 1.14
CA GLY A 356 5.10 21.05 1.85
C GLY A 356 6.55 21.17 1.40
N ASN A 357 7.37 20.40 2.03
CA ASN A 357 8.75 20.21 1.60
C ASN A 357 9.17 18.76 1.77
N PHE A 358 10.25 18.41 1.10
CA PHE A 358 10.97 17.17 1.29
C PHE A 358 12.47 17.48 1.27
N GLY A 359 13.23 16.84 2.14
CA GLY A 359 14.68 16.98 2.17
C GLY A 359 15.34 15.66 2.46
N MET A 360 16.55 15.46 1.90
CA MET A 360 17.38 14.31 2.21
C MET A 360 18.86 14.61 2.10
N LYS A 361 19.63 13.91 2.89
CA LYS A 361 21.05 13.68 2.62
C LYS A 361 21.17 12.37 1.87
N LEU A 362 21.69 12.45 0.66
CA LEU A 362 21.92 11.29 -0.18
C LEU A 362 23.33 10.76 0.05
N HIS A 363 23.42 9.48 0.30
CA HIS A 363 24.66 8.72 0.22
C HIS A 363 24.35 7.38 -0.43
N GLU A 364 25.04 7.06 -1.51
CA GLU A 364 24.90 5.76 -2.15
C GLU A 364 25.43 4.65 -1.25
N HIS A 365 24.85 3.45 -1.34
CA HIS A 365 25.22 2.30 -0.55
C HIS A 365 26.71 1.93 -0.76
N ASP A 366 27.46 1.65 0.31
CA ASP A 366 28.91 1.38 0.30
C ASP A 366 29.29 0.21 -0.62
N LYS A 367 28.44 -0.78 -0.77
CA LYS A 367 28.60 -1.91 -1.70
C LYS A 367 28.87 -1.47 -3.15
N TYR A 368 28.43 -0.29 -3.52
CA TYR A 368 28.59 0.31 -4.84
C TYR A 368 29.64 1.44 -4.87
N ASN A 369 30.56 1.44 -3.95
CA ASN A 369 31.65 2.43 -3.89
C ASN A 369 31.23 3.80 -3.34
N GLY A 370 30.43 3.81 -2.33
CA GLY A 370 29.78 4.84 -1.55
C GLY A 370 30.36 6.24 -1.37
N SER A 371 31.16 6.76 -2.31
CA SER A 371 31.70 8.13 -2.22
C SER A 371 30.72 9.21 -2.67
N HIS A 372 29.65 8.84 -3.37
CA HIS A 372 28.69 9.78 -3.90
C HIS A 372 27.75 10.31 -2.82
N ARG A 373 27.79 11.62 -2.61
CA ARG A 373 26.98 12.33 -1.61
C ARG A 373 26.33 13.56 -2.21
N ALA A 374 25.07 13.82 -1.80
CA ALA A 374 24.35 15.02 -2.17
C ALA A 374 23.40 15.46 -1.06
N ARG A 375 22.99 16.72 -1.11
CA ARG A 375 21.85 17.23 -0.36
C ARG A 375 20.79 17.64 -1.35
N LYS A 376 19.55 17.21 -1.10
CA LYS A 376 18.43 17.49 -1.99
C LYS A 376 17.28 18.06 -1.19
N SER A 377 16.59 19.02 -1.77
CA SER A 377 15.33 19.49 -1.21
C SER A 377 14.32 19.83 -2.31
N TYR A 378 13.05 19.65 -1.97
CA TYR A 378 11.90 19.96 -2.81
C TYR A 378 10.95 20.80 -1.99
N HIS A 379 10.47 21.87 -2.56
CA HIS A 379 9.52 22.77 -1.91
C HIS A 379 8.25 22.84 -2.77
N PHE A 380 7.14 22.47 -2.18
CA PHE A 380 5.86 22.35 -2.84
C PHE A 380 4.98 23.54 -2.47
N PHE A 381 4.58 24.29 -3.48
CA PHE A 381 3.64 25.38 -3.37
C PHE A 381 2.42 25.12 -4.26
N ASN A 382 1.42 26.00 -4.17
CA ASN A 382 0.26 25.90 -5.04
C ASN A 382 0.66 26.05 -6.52
N GLY A 383 0.65 24.95 -7.28
CA GLY A 383 0.98 24.95 -8.71
C GLY A 383 2.47 25.02 -9.05
N MET A 384 3.38 25.00 -8.07
CA MET A 384 4.82 25.10 -8.30
C MET A 384 5.62 24.16 -7.41
N ILE A 385 6.68 23.58 -7.96
CA ILE A 385 7.66 22.78 -7.23
C ILE A 385 9.05 23.38 -7.49
N VAL A 386 9.76 23.70 -6.42
CA VAL A 386 11.15 24.17 -6.48
C VAL A 386 12.06 23.02 -6.04
N CYS A 387 13.04 22.67 -6.88
CA CYS A 387 14.02 21.60 -6.64
C CYS A 387 15.40 22.22 -6.42
N LEU A 388 16.09 21.84 -5.33
CA LEU A 388 17.44 22.30 -4.97
C LEU A 388 18.35 21.13 -4.69
#